data_4adb987ccede4983a3ea6e3cc9d2eed9
#
_entry.id   4adb987ccede4983a3ea6e3cc9d2eed9
#
_cell.length_a   1.000
_cell.length_b   1.000
_cell.length_c   1.000
_cell.angle_alpha   90.00
_cell.angle_beta   90.00
_cell.angle_gamma   90.00
#
_symmetry.space_group_name_H-M   'P 1'
#
loop_
_entity.id
_entity.type
_entity.pdbx_description
1 polymer ?
#
loop_
_entity_poly.entity_id
_entity_poly.type
_entity_poly.pdbx_seq_one_letter_code
_entity_poly.pdbx_strand_id
1 'polypeptide(L)'
;MFKWFLPAAGLLALVFAGCASNSASPEKYIQSANKIAWSIPVSEVLQQPIDGKIYTRYTLWVPTREISSLNIQEGRILPPGSEVEAVFANERRLLLKDMSGHEYEIFFEPGEQLCDMRAFIRQLLTLNPPEKEFADLRPAMRNYAMRGEVVPGMNRREVTVAYGPPAKSRTPLAENDTWIYWIAPDRTIRVVFRGEVVRSVLNINEEQYVR
;
A
#
# COMPACT_ATOMS: atom_id res chain seq x y z
N MET A 1 -31.14 12.82 -88.60
CA MET A 1 -30.95 13.67 -87.43
C MET A 1 -31.16 12.84 -86.17
N PHE A 2 -30.12 12.38 -85.58
CA PHE A 2 -30.15 11.47 -84.39
C PHE A 2 -30.06 12.25 -83.10
N LYS A 3 -31.05 12.16 -82.24
CA LYS A 3 -31.03 12.68 -80.86
C LYS A 3 -30.47 11.56 -79.95
N TRP A 4 -29.38 11.85 -79.30
CA TRP A 4 -28.82 10.95 -78.25
C TRP A 4 -29.34 11.40 -76.88
N PHE A 5 -30.01 10.45 -76.22
CA PHE A 5 -30.35 10.56 -74.79
C PHE A 5 -29.25 9.97 -73.98
N LEU A 6 -28.75 10.74 -73.01
CA LEU A 6 -27.84 10.29 -71.95
C LEU A 6 -28.68 9.91 -70.74
N PRO A 7 -28.47 8.74 -70.15
CA PRO A 7 -29.09 8.41 -68.85
C PRO A 7 -28.27 9.01 -67.70
N ALA A 8 -28.97 9.61 -66.74
CA ALA A 8 -28.43 10.10 -65.48
C ALA A 8 -28.05 8.89 -64.59
N ALA A 9 -26.78 8.78 -64.24
CA ALA A 9 -26.30 7.81 -63.23
C ALA A 9 -26.58 8.34 -61.83
N GLY A 10 -27.55 7.73 -61.15
CA GLY A 10 -27.82 7.99 -59.75
C GLY A 10 -26.71 7.37 -58.88
N LEU A 11 -25.98 8.20 -58.15
CA LEU A 11 -24.96 7.79 -57.15
C LEU A 11 -25.68 7.38 -55.89
N LEU A 12 -25.77 6.05 -55.64
CA LEU A 12 -26.28 5.51 -54.40
C LEU A 12 -25.17 5.53 -53.35
N ALA A 13 -25.22 6.50 -52.45
CA ALA A 13 -24.29 6.55 -51.29
C ALA A 13 -24.73 5.50 -50.25
N LEU A 14 -24.01 4.39 -50.20
CA LEU A 14 -24.11 3.43 -49.13
C LEU A 14 -23.43 3.99 -47.88
N VAL A 15 -24.24 4.42 -46.91
CA VAL A 15 -23.79 4.76 -45.57
C VAL A 15 -23.52 3.44 -44.83
N PHE A 16 -22.26 3.05 -44.76
CA PHE A 16 -21.85 2.00 -43.82
C PHE A 16 -21.90 2.57 -42.39
N ALA A 17 -22.96 2.26 -41.66
CA ALA A 17 -22.98 2.40 -40.22
C ALA A 17 -21.99 1.38 -39.65
N GLY A 18 -20.76 1.84 -39.37
CA GLY A 18 -19.76 1.05 -38.66
C GLY A 18 -20.21 0.82 -37.24
N CYS A 19 -20.66 -0.40 -36.94
CA CYS A 19 -20.74 -0.86 -35.55
C CYS A 19 -19.33 -0.82 -34.98
N ALA A 20 -19.04 0.19 -34.16
CA ALA A 20 -17.85 0.19 -33.31
C ALA A 20 -18.00 -0.97 -32.31
N SER A 21 -17.51 -2.14 -32.69
CA SER A 21 -17.30 -3.22 -31.72
C SER A 21 -16.22 -2.78 -30.77
N ASN A 22 -16.59 -2.52 -29.53
CA ASN A 22 -15.69 -2.28 -28.41
C ASN A 22 -14.99 -3.60 -28.06
N SER A 23 -14.20 -4.15 -29.00
CA SER A 23 -13.32 -5.29 -28.73
C SER A 23 -12.12 -4.75 -27.97
N ALA A 24 -12.13 -4.95 -26.64
CA ALA A 24 -10.94 -4.76 -25.83
C ALA A 24 -9.80 -5.56 -26.47
N SER A 25 -8.64 -4.91 -26.66
CA SER A 25 -7.50 -5.56 -27.31
C SER A 25 -7.14 -6.86 -26.61
N PRO A 26 -6.70 -7.91 -27.35
CA PRO A 26 -6.28 -9.18 -26.75
C PRO A 26 -5.26 -9.02 -25.63
N GLU A 27 -4.40 -8.01 -25.69
CA GLU A 27 -3.43 -7.67 -24.64
C GLU A 27 -4.09 -7.30 -23.31
N LYS A 28 -5.22 -6.55 -23.32
CA LYS A 28 -5.98 -6.25 -22.11
C LYS A 28 -6.57 -7.51 -21.46
N TYR A 29 -7.01 -8.46 -22.27
CA TYR A 29 -7.53 -9.75 -21.79
C TYR A 29 -6.41 -10.62 -21.21
N ILE A 30 -5.25 -10.69 -21.86
CA ILE A 30 -4.09 -11.45 -21.40
C ILE A 30 -3.54 -10.82 -20.09
N GLN A 31 -3.46 -9.50 -19.98
CA GLN A 31 -3.04 -8.82 -18.77
C GLN A 31 -4.03 -9.05 -17.61
N SER A 32 -5.34 -9.03 -17.87
CA SER A 32 -6.33 -9.30 -16.82
C SER A 32 -6.34 -10.78 -16.40
N ALA A 33 -6.21 -11.72 -17.34
CA ALA A 33 -6.14 -13.15 -17.05
C ALA A 33 -4.84 -13.50 -16.27
N ASN A 34 -3.70 -12.95 -16.67
CA ASN A 34 -2.45 -13.11 -15.93
C ASN A 34 -2.52 -12.46 -14.54
N LYS A 35 -3.18 -11.30 -14.41
CA LYS A 35 -3.40 -10.64 -13.13
C LYS A 35 -4.21 -11.52 -12.17
N ILE A 36 -5.24 -12.21 -12.66
CA ILE A 36 -6.08 -13.09 -11.85
C ILE A 36 -5.34 -14.39 -11.48
N ALA A 37 -4.61 -14.98 -12.42
CA ALA A 37 -3.90 -16.25 -12.22
C ALA A 37 -2.79 -16.18 -11.16
N TRP A 38 -2.20 -15.00 -10.93
CA TRP A 38 -1.09 -14.79 -9.99
C TRP A 38 -1.48 -13.90 -8.80
N SER A 39 -2.79 -13.64 -8.60
CA SER A 39 -3.25 -12.83 -7.47
C SER A 39 -3.25 -13.62 -6.17
N ILE A 40 -2.92 -12.93 -5.08
CA ILE A 40 -3.08 -13.43 -3.72
C ILE A 40 -4.45 -12.99 -3.22
N PRO A 41 -5.36 -13.92 -2.88
CA PRO A 41 -6.68 -13.55 -2.36
C PRO A 41 -6.57 -13.00 -0.93
N VAL A 42 -6.58 -11.67 -0.80
CA VAL A 42 -6.40 -10.99 0.50
C VAL A 42 -7.48 -11.39 1.50
N SER A 43 -8.73 -11.61 1.04
CA SER A 43 -9.83 -12.10 1.87
C SER A 43 -9.52 -13.45 2.53
N GLU A 44 -8.93 -14.39 1.79
CA GLU A 44 -8.50 -15.68 2.35
C GLU A 44 -7.33 -15.53 3.32
N VAL A 45 -6.36 -14.67 2.99
CA VAL A 45 -5.20 -14.38 3.85
C VAL A 45 -5.63 -13.84 5.21
N LEU A 46 -6.66 -12.98 5.22
CA LEU A 46 -7.22 -12.38 6.44
C LEU A 46 -8.34 -13.21 7.06
N GLN A 47 -8.81 -14.28 6.40
CA GLN A 47 -10.00 -15.03 6.79
C GLN A 47 -11.24 -14.10 6.90
N GLN A 48 -11.39 -13.20 5.94
CA GLN A 48 -12.42 -12.18 5.92
C GLN A 48 -13.79 -12.80 5.68
N PRO A 49 -14.82 -12.51 6.49
CA PRO A 49 -16.20 -12.83 6.16
C PRO A 49 -16.66 -12.01 4.95
N ILE A 50 -17.71 -12.47 4.26
CA ILE A 50 -18.19 -11.91 2.97
C ILE A 50 -18.42 -10.39 3.04
N ASP A 51 -18.95 -9.87 4.15
CA ASP A 51 -19.21 -8.43 4.37
C ASP A 51 -18.22 -7.80 5.36
N GLY A 52 -17.05 -8.41 5.54
CA GLY A 52 -16.05 -7.96 6.51
C GLY A 52 -15.33 -6.70 6.03
N LYS A 53 -15.15 -5.75 6.93
CA LYS A 53 -14.34 -4.56 6.70
C LYS A 53 -12.87 -4.83 7.00
N ILE A 54 -12.00 -4.17 6.26
CA ILE A 54 -10.54 -4.26 6.42
C ILE A 54 -10.03 -2.90 6.88
N TYR A 55 -9.10 -2.91 7.84
CA TYR A 55 -8.50 -1.71 8.39
C TYR A 55 -6.97 -1.80 8.40
N THR A 56 -6.30 -0.64 8.34
CA THR A 56 -4.84 -0.57 8.50
C THR A 56 -4.46 -0.72 9.98
N ARG A 57 -3.38 -1.49 10.26
CA ARG A 57 -2.87 -1.69 11.64
C ARG A 57 -1.93 -0.59 12.09
N TYR A 58 -1.33 0.12 11.18
CA TYR A 58 -0.36 1.18 11.44
C TYR A 58 -0.43 2.27 10.38
N THR A 59 0.22 3.39 10.63
CA THR A 59 0.33 4.49 9.68
C THR A 59 1.04 4.02 8.41
N LEU A 60 0.41 4.22 7.26
CA LEU A 60 1.06 4.05 5.97
C LEU A 60 1.49 5.43 5.46
N TRP A 61 2.79 5.59 5.23
CA TRP A 61 3.36 6.79 4.62
C TRP A 61 3.23 6.74 3.10
N VAL A 62 2.74 7.85 2.54
CA VAL A 62 2.37 7.97 1.13
C VAL A 62 3.22 9.06 0.50
N PRO A 63 4.41 8.73 0.00
CA PRO A 63 5.28 9.67 -0.71
C PRO A 63 4.65 10.08 -2.05
N THR A 64 5.23 11.09 -2.70
CA THR A 64 4.80 11.52 -4.05
C THR A 64 5.14 10.52 -5.16
N ARG A 65 5.99 9.56 -4.87
CA ARG A 65 6.39 8.43 -5.74
C ARG A 65 5.82 7.11 -5.21
N GLU A 66 6.47 6.03 -5.51
CA GLU A 66 6.06 4.67 -5.13
C GLU A 66 6.05 4.49 -3.59
N ILE A 67 4.99 3.85 -3.08
CA ILE A 67 4.90 3.46 -1.67
C ILE A 67 5.69 2.16 -1.50
N SER A 68 6.78 2.21 -0.76
CA SER A 68 7.57 1.02 -0.40
C SER A 68 7.00 0.33 0.83
N SER A 69 7.10 -1.01 0.89
CA SER A 69 6.82 -1.78 2.10
C SER A 69 7.73 -1.46 3.28
N LEU A 70 8.86 -0.76 3.04
CA LEU A 70 9.70 -0.18 4.09
C LEU A 70 9.01 0.95 4.86
N ASN A 71 7.87 1.41 4.38
CA ASN A 71 7.10 2.49 4.98
C ASN A 71 7.94 3.76 5.20
N ILE A 72 8.63 4.18 4.14
CA ILE A 72 9.50 5.35 4.14
C ILE A 72 8.71 6.57 4.59
N GLN A 73 9.16 7.24 5.64
CA GLN A 73 8.42 8.30 6.35
C GLN A 73 8.49 9.64 5.62
N GLU A 74 7.91 9.67 4.43
CA GLU A 74 7.86 10.83 3.54
C GLU A 74 6.42 11.06 3.05
N GLY A 75 6.03 12.31 2.90
CA GLY A 75 4.76 12.72 2.29
C GLY A 75 3.59 12.75 3.27
N ARG A 76 2.40 12.40 2.77
CA ARG A 76 1.18 12.34 3.58
C ARG A 76 1.05 10.97 4.26
N ILE A 77 0.12 10.87 5.19
CA ILE A 77 -0.18 9.59 5.86
C ILE A 77 -1.60 9.11 5.54
N LEU A 78 -1.75 7.79 5.45
CA LEU A 78 -3.00 7.09 5.69
C LEU A 78 -2.97 6.63 7.15
N PRO A 79 -3.84 7.17 8.02
CA PRO A 79 -3.78 6.88 9.45
C PRO A 79 -4.03 5.41 9.80
N PRO A 80 -3.54 4.92 10.95
CA PRO A 80 -3.92 3.61 11.44
C PRO A 80 -5.43 3.54 11.69
N GLY A 81 -6.04 2.39 11.39
CA GLY A 81 -7.48 2.20 11.49
C GLY A 81 -8.28 2.76 10.31
N SER A 82 -7.62 3.21 9.24
CA SER A 82 -8.32 3.58 8.01
C SER A 82 -8.98 2.35 7.39
N GLU A 83 -10.28 2.47 7.09
CA GLU A 83 -11.03 1.44 6.35
C GLU A 83 -10.56 1.44 4.88
N VAL A 84 -10.21 0.26 4.37
CA VAL A 84 -9.69 0.09 3.02
C VAL A 84 -10.29 -1.15 2.34
N GLU A 85 -10.34 -1.11 1.03
CA GLU A 85 -10.60 -2.25 0.16
C GLU A 85 -9.27 -2.78 -0.39
N ALA A 86 -9.05 -4.09 -0.32
CA ALA A 86 -7.91 -4.73 -0.97
C ALA A 86 -8.29 -5.10 -2.41
N VAL A 87 -7.87 -4.26 -3.36
CA VAL A 87 -8.23 -4.37 -4.78
C VAL A 87 -7.44 -5.48 -5.48
N PHE A 88 -6.15 -5.60 -5.14
CA PHE A 88 -5.25 -6.56 -5.78
C PHE A 88 -4.03 -6.83 -4.91
N ALA A 89 -3.54 -8.07 -4.93
CA ALA A 89 -2.25 -8.44 -4.37
C ALA A 89 -1.57 -9.50 -5.22
N ASN A 90 -0.25 -9.43 -5.34
CA ASN A 90 0.62 -10.49 -5.84
C ASN A 90 1.92 -10.52 -5.02
N GLU A 91 2.92 -11.28 -5.42
CA GLU A 91 4.18 -11.39 -4.69
C GLU A 91 4.99 -10.09 -4.56
N ARG A 92 4.68 -9.06 -5.35
CA ARG A 92 5.43 -7.81 -5.42
C ARG A 92 4.62 -6.56 -5.15
N ARG A 93 3.30 -6.62 -5.24
CA ARG A 93 2.42 -5.45 -5.16
C ARG A 93 1.18 -5.74 -4.35
N LEU A 94 0.77 -4.76 -3.55
CA LEU A 94 -0.51 -4.72 -2.87
C LEU A 94 -1.20 -3.40 -3.22
N LEU A 95 -2.37 -3.47 -3.84
CA LEU A 95 -3.19 -2.31 -4.18
C LEU A 95 -4.35 -2.22 -3.19
N LEU A 96 -4.38 -1.14 -2.45
CA LEU A 96 -5.45 -0.77 -1.53
C LEU A 96 -6.21 0.42 -2.10
N LYS A 97 -7.46 0.57 -1.69
CA LYS A 97 -8.30 1.73 -1.98
C LYS A 97 -9.00 2.17 -0.71
N ASP A 98 -8.95 3.47 -0.40
CA ASP A 98 -9.69 4.01 0.73
C ASP A 98 -11.16 4.29 0.38
N MET A 99 -11.95 4.63 1.39
CA MET A 99 -13.39 4.92 1.24
C MET A 99 -13.67 6.20 0.43
N SER A 100 -12.66 7.04 0.17
CA SER A 100 -12.73 8.21 -0.71
C SER A 100 -12.41 7.87 -2.17
N GLY A 101 -11.97 6.64 -2.44
CA GLY A 101 -11.61 6.16 -3.76
C GLY A 101 -10.14 6.38 -4.15
N HIS A 102 -9.28 6.87 -3.24
CA HIS A 102 -7.85 6.95 -3.50
C HIS A 102 -7.20 5.58 -3.47
N GLU A 103 -6.33 5.34 -4.43
CA GLU A 103 -5.58 4.09 -4.56
C GLU A 103 -4.17 4.24 -3.98
N TYR A 104 -3.70 3.18 -3.32
CA TYR A 104 -2.39 3.06 -2.68
C TYR A 104 -1.72 1.80 -3.18
N GLU A 105 -0.80 1.93 -4.15
CA GLU A 105 -0.02 0.79 -4.65
C GLU A 105 1.27 0.67 -3.87
N ILE A 106 1.38 -0.40 -3.08
CA ILE A 106 2.52 -0.70 -2.22
C ILE A 106 3.42 -1.70 -2.92
N PHE A 107 4.67 -1.33 -3.14
CA PHE A 107 5.72 -2.20 -3.67
C PHE A 107 6.36 -2.97 -2.52
N PHE A 108 6.22 -4.29 -2.58
CA PHE A 108 6.73 -5.19 -1.55
C PHE A 108 8.17 -5.62 -1.82
N GLU A 109 9.00 -5.50 -0.80
CA GLU A 109 10.44 -5.78 -0.82
C GLU A 109 10.74 -6.99 0.08
N PRO A 110 10.62 -8.24 -0.43
CA PRO A 110 10.75 -9.46 0.39
C PRO A 110 12.14 -9.61 1.01
N GLY A 111 13.20 -9.12 0.35
CA GLY A 111 14.57 -9.14 0.87
C GLY A 111 14.78 -8.23 2.08
N GLU A 112 14.02 -7.15 2.19
CA GLU A 112 14.07 -6.24 3.33
C GLU A 112 13.11 -6.66 4.44
N GLN A 113 11.93 -7.14 4.09
CA GLN A 113 10.91 -7.57 5.05
C GLN A 113 11.21 -8.96 5.65
N LEU A 114 12.00 -9.79 4.97
CA LEU A 114 12.31 -11.17 5.32
C LEU A 114 11.05 -12.00 5.61
N CYS A 115 10.01 -11.77 4.82
CA CYS A 115 8.76 -12.52 4.87
C CYS A 115 8.11 -12.55 3.47
N ASP A 116 7.05 -13.34 3.31
CA ASP A 116 6.25 -13.34 2.09
C ASP A 116 5.14 -12.26 2.12
N MET A 117 4.51 -12.01 0.97
CA MET A 117 3.42 -11.05 0.84
C MET A 117 2.23 -11.39 1.74
N ARG A 118 1.92 -12.66 1.99
CA ARG A 118 0.81 -13.07 2.86
C ARG A 118 1.07 -12.66 4.31
N ALA A 119 2.30 -12.81 4.79
CA ALA A 119 2.70 -12.35 6.11
C ALA A 119 2.70 -10.82 6.20
N PHE A 120 3.16 -10.12 5.15
CA PHE A 120 3.10 -8.66 5.08
C PHE A 120 1.64 -8.14 5.11
N ILE A 121 0.72 -8.76 4.35
CA ILE A 121 -0.71 -8.42 4.40
C ILE A 121 -1.25 -8.53 5.83
N ARG A 122 -0.95 -9.61 6.55
CA ARG A 122 -1.38 -9.79 7.96
C ARG A 122 -0.74 -8.81 8.93
N GLN A 123 0.45 -8.30 8.61
CA GLN A 123 1.08 -7.24 9.41
C GLN A 123 0.41 -5.88 9.18
N LEU A 124 0.09 -5.56 7.93
CA LEU A 124 -0.47 -4.26 7.56
C LEU A 124 -1.97 -4.13 7.83
N LEU A 125 -2.73 -5.23 7.63
CA LEU A 125 -4.19 -5.21 7.61
C LEU A 125 -4.78 -6.04 8.76
N THR A 126 -5.98 -5.63 9.19
CA THR A 126 -6.76 -6.31 10.24
C THR A 126 -8.25 -6.27 9.93
N LEU A 127 -9.00 -7.23 10.49
CA LEU A 127 -10.47 -7.24 10.51
C LEU A 127 -11.03 -6.65 11.79
N ASN A 128 -10.17 -6.35 12.78
CA ASN A 128 -10.62 -5.70 14.01
C ASN A 128 -10.93 -4.23 13.72
N PRO A 129 -12.11 -3.73 14.14
CA PRO A 129 -12.39 -2.30 14.05
C PRO A 129 -11.41 -1.50 14.93
N PRO A 130 -11.16 -0.21 14.61
CA PRO A 130 -10.15 0.60 15.27
C PRO A 130 -10.27 0.67 16.80
N GLU A 131 -11.50 0.65 17.31
CA GLU A 131 -11.77 0.68 18.77
C GLU A 131 -11.22 -0.56 19.48
N LYS A 132 -11.27 -1.70 18.79
CA LYS A 132 -10.76 -2.97 19.32
C LYS A 132 -9.26 -3.13 19.04
N GLU A 133 -8.81 -2.78 17.81
CA GLU A 133 -7.39 -2.94 17.41
C GLU A 133 -6.45 -2.09 18.26
N PHE A 134 -6.89 -0.88 18.67
CA PHE A 134 -6.06 0.07 19.41
C PHE A 134 -6.51 0.27 20.87
N ALA A 135 -7.29 -0.64 21.43
CA ALA A 135 -7.78 -0.57 22.82
C ALA A 135 -6.65 -0.58 23.84
N ASP A 136 -5.54 -1.20 23.50
CA ASP A 136 -4.34 -1.38 24.33
C ASP A 136 -3.41 -0.15 24.34
N LEU A 137 -3.63 0.83 23.49
CA LEU A 137 -2.81 2.04 23.44
C LEU A 137 -3.08 2.91 24.67
N ARG A 138 -1.98 3.36 25.32
CA ARG A 138 -2.09 4.27 26.46
C ARG A 138 -2.66 5.64 26.03
N PRO A 139 -3.63 6.21 26.75
CA PRO A 139 -4.28 7.47 26.36
C PRO A 139 -3.31 8.61 26.06
N ALA A 140 -2.25 8.74 26.86
CA ALA A 140 -1.23 9.79 26.70
C ALA A 140 -0.43 9.67 25.40
N MET A 141 -0.27 8.46 24.85
CA MET A 141 0.55 8.19 23.66
C MET A 141 -0.29 7.96 22.41
N ARG A 142 -1.57 7.65 22.58
CA ARG A 142 -2.50 7.30 21.48
C ARG A 142 -2.53 8.39 20.40
N ASN A 143 -2.67 9.65 20.78
CA ASN A 143 -2.76 10.76 19.81
C ASN A 143 -1.49 10.89 18.95
N TYR A 144 -0.31 10.68 19.54
CA TYR A 144 0.95 10.67 18.78
C TYR A 144 0.99 9.49 17.81
N ALA A 145 0.72 8.28 18.32
CA ALA A 145 0.73 7.08 17.49
C ALA A 145 -0.23 7.17 16.29
N MET A 146 -1.45 7.70 16.50
CA MET A 146 -2.45 7.87 15.45
C MET A 146 -2.09 8.96 14.42
N ARG A 147 -1.13 9.84 14.72
CA ARG A 147 -0.58 10.83 13.77
C ARG A 147 0.73 10.39 13.11
N GLY A 148 1.18 9.15 13.35
CA GLY A 148 2.46 8.69 12.84
C GLY A 148 3.66 9.38 13.52
N GLU A 149 3.54 9.73 14.78
CA GLU A 149 4.59 10.39 15.55
C GLU A 149 5.12 9.45 16.64
N VAL A 150 6.45 9.31 16.73
CA VAL A 150 7.10 8.57 17.80
C VAL A 150 7.79 9.56 18.75
N VAL A 151 7.47 9.42 20.03
CA VAL A 151 8.01 10.28 21.10
C VAL A 151 8.61 9.46 22.24
N PRO A 152 9.58 10.02 23.01
CA PRO A 152 10.10 9.38 24.19
C PRO A 152 9.00 8.95 25.16
N GLY A 153 9.16 7.77 25.77
CA GLY A 153 8.18 7.17 26.65
C GLY A 153 7.16 6.24 25.98
N MET A 154 7.08 6.20 24.65
CA MET A 154 6.26 5.22 23.94
C MET A 154 6.79 3.82 24.16
N ASN A 155 5.88 2.82 24.23
CA ASN A 155 6.27 1.41 24.18
C ASN A 155 6.38 0.91 22.72
N ARG A 156 6.89 -0.32 22.54
CA ARG A 156 7.09 -0.93 21.20
C ARG A 156 5.78 -1.03 20.40
N ARG A 157 4.67 -1.35 21.04
CA ARG A 157 3.35 -1.43 20.38
C ARG A 157 2.92 -0.07 19.84
N GLU A 158 3.08 1.00 20.62
CA GLU A 158 2.75 2.37 20.21
C GLU A 158 3.64 2.85 19.06
N VAL A 159 4.93 2.50 19.08
CA VAL A 159 5.85 2.75 17.95
C VAL A 159 5.41 1.98 16.71
N THR A 160 5.01 0.71 16.85
CA THR A 160 4.50 -0.08 15.72
C THR A 160 3.24 0.53 15.12
N VAL A 161 2.33 1.09 15.92
CA VAL A 161 1.14 1.79 15.37
C VAL A 161 1.53 3.07 14.63
N ALA A 162 2.51 3.82 15.16
CA ALA A 162 2.97 5.06 14.54
C ALA A 162 3.76 4.83 13.25
N TYR A 163 4.72 3.92 13.26
CA TYR A 163 5.71 3.77 12.19
C TYR A 163 5.59 2.46 11.40
N GLY A 164 4.77 1.53 11.86
CA GLY A 164 4.76 0.14 11.39
C GLY A 164 5.86 -0.71 12.05
N PRO A 165 5.89 -2.02 11.79
CA PRO A 165 7.01 -2.85 12.18
C PRO A 165 8.28 -2.44 11.44
N PRO A 166 9.47 -2.43 12.09
CA PRO A 166 10.71 -2.13 11.39
C PRO A 166 11.06 -3.25 10.40
N ALA A 167 11.76 -2.89 9.31
CA ALA A 167 12.23 -3.86 8.34
C ALA A 167 13.21 -4.86 8.99
N LYS A 168 12.94 -6.16 8.86
CA LYS A 168 13.71 -7.22 9.53
C LYS A 168 15.15 -7.32 9.07
N SER A 169 15.47 -6.88 7.85
CA SER A 169 16.85 -6.79 7.35
C SER A 169 17.73 -5.89 8.21
N ARG A 170 17.15 -4.86 8.81
CA ARG A 170 17.85 -3.88 9.66
C ARG A 170 17.57 -4.06 11.15
N THR A 171 16.44 -4.62 11.48
CA THR A 171 16.00 -4.87 12.86
C THR A 171 15.45 -6.29 12.94
N PRO A 172 16.31 -7.31 12.98
CA PRO A 172 15.89 -8.71 12.87
C PRO A 172 15.04 -9.19 14.04
N LEU A 173 15.23 -8.64 15.23
CA LEU A 173 14.48 -9.00 16.43
C LEU A 173 13.72 -7.81 16.98
N ALA A 174 12.47 -8.05 17.38
CA ALA A 174 11.62 -7.02 17.98
C ALA A 174 12.16 -6.51 19.34
N GLU A 175 12.97 -7.30 20.01
CA GLU A 175 13.62 -7.01 21.30
C GLU A 175 14.86 -6.12 21.17
N ASN A 176 15.33 -5.88 19.94
CA ASN A 176 16.51 -5.03 19.75
C ASN A 176 16.28 -3.65 20.39
N ASP A 177 17.31 -3.15 21.07
CA ASP A 177 17.25 -1.84 21.73
C ASP A 177 17.19 -0.64 20.76
N THR A 178 17.39 -0.90 19.48
CA THR A 178 17.30 0.12 18.43
C THR A 178 16.51 -0.42 17.24
N TRP A 179 15.45 0.27 16.87
CA TRP A 179 14.70 0.03 15.65
C TRP A 179 15.07 1.06 14.58
N ILE A 180 15.28 0.60 13.35
CA ILE A 180 15.72 1.44 12.23
C ILE A 180 14.58 1.57 11.23
N TYR A 181 14.26 2.82 10.90
CA TYR A 181 13.27 3.21 9.90
C TYR A 181 13.88 4.12 8.85
N TRP A 182 13.22 4.28 7.72
CA TRP A 182 13.70 5.09 6.62
C TRP A 182 12.92 6.40 6.50
N ILE A 183 13.64 7.51 6.26
CA ILE A 183 13.05 8.80 5.86
C ILE A 183 13.31 9.05 4.37
N ALA A 184 14.46 8.61 3.90
CA ALA A 184 14.94 8.71 2.53
C ALA A 184 15.93 7.56 2.27
N PRO A 185 16.35 7.30 1.03
CA PRO A 185 17.30 6.23 0.72
C PRO A 185 18.63 6.29 1.52
N ASP A 186 19.04 7.49 1.88
CA ASP A 186 20.31 7.80 2.59
C ASP A 186 20.10 8.25 4.05
N ARG A 187 18.85 8.34 4.52
CA ARG A 187 18.53 8.84 5.84
C ARG A 187 17.60 7.91 6.61
N THR A 188 17.99 7.63 7.85
CA THR A 188 17.22 6.76 8.74
C THR A 188 16.78 7.48 10.01
N ILE A 189 15.73 6.97 10.63
CA ILE A 189 15.35 7.25 12.00
C ILE A 189 15.74 6.04 12.84
N ARG A 190 16.48 6.28 13.92
CA ARG A 190 16.75 5.27 14.94
C ARG A 190 15.91 5.54 16.17
N VAL A 191 14.98 4.63 16.45
CA VAL A 191 14.19 4.63 17.68
C VAL A 191 14.94 3.80 18.71
N VAL A 192 15.52 4.46 19.72
CA VAL A 192 16.34 3.82 20.75
C VAL A 192 15.47 3.54 21.97
N PHE A 193 15.43 2.29 22.39
CA PHE A 193 14.69 1.85 23.57
C PHE A 193 15.60 1.72 24.80
N ARG A 194 15.00 1.87 25.96
CA ARG A 194 15.55 1.43 27.24
C ARG A 194 14.52 0.51 27.89
N GLY A 195 14.82 -0.78 27.86
CA GLY A 195 13.79 -1.81 28.13
C GLY A 195 12.64 -1.69 27.11
N GLU A 196 11.43 -1.56 27.58
CA GLU A 196 10.23 -1.54 26.73
C GLU A 196 9.82 -0.15 26.24
N VAL A 197 10.53 0.92 26.63
CA VAL A 197 10.11 2.28 26.30
C VAL A 197 11.15 3.03 25.48
N VAL A 198 10.67 3.87 24.56
CA VAL A 198 11.50 4.77 23.76
C VAL A 198 12.22 5.76 24.66
N ARG A 199 13.55 5.77 24.58
CA ARG A 199 14.43 6.75 25.23
C ARG A 199 14.65 7.98 24.34
N SER A 200 14.93 7.73 23.05
CA SER A 200 15.25 8.79 22.09
C SER A 200 14.91 8.37 20.67
N VAL A 201 14.67 9.38 19.82
CA VAL A 201 14.47 9.24 18.38
C VAL A 201 15.56 10.07 17.69
N LEU A 202 16.37 9.44 16.86
CA LEU A 202 17.56 10.06 16.27
C LEU A 202 17.46 10.00 14.73
N ASN A 203 17.59 11.15 14.08
CA ASN A 203 17.73 11.22 12.61
C ASN A 203 19.21 11.04 12.26
N ILE A 204 19.50 10.03 11.42
CA ILE A 204 20.85 9.67 11.01
C ILE A 204 20.98 9.87 9.51
N ASN A 205 22.03 10.58 9.09
CA ASN A 205 22.44 10.63 7.70
C ASN A 205 23.52 9.55 7.48
N GLU A 206 23.17 8.50 6.73
CA GLU A 206 24.02 7.32 6.53
C GLU A 206 25.26 7.64 5.68
N GLU A 207 25.24 8.68 4.83
CA GLU A 207 26.42 9.10 4.02
C GLU A 207 27.63 9.49 4.88
N GLN A 208 27.40 9.93 6.11
CA GLN A 208 28.48 10.32 7.02
C GLN A 208 29.27 9.14 7.61
N TYR A 209 28.77 7.92 7.45
CA TYR A 209 29.33 6.70 8.04
C TYR A 209 30.01 5.77 7.02
N VAL A 210 29.99 6.11 5.73
CA VAL A 210 30.66 5.38 4.65
C VAL A 210 32.01 6.06 4.35
N ARG A 211 32.92 6.09 5.34
CA ARG A 211 34.34 6.48 5.17
C ARG A 211 35.26 5.47 5.80
#